data_722a7831b05311d92dc5d03837f72227
#
_entry.id   722a7831b05311d92dc5d03837f72227
#
_cell.length_a   1.000
_cell.length_b   1.000
_cell.length_c   1.000
_cell.angle_alpha   90.00
_cell.angle_beta   90.00
_cell.angle_gamma   90.00
#
_symmetry.space_group_name_H-M   'P 1'
#
loop_
_entity.id
_entity.type
_entity.pdbx_description
1 polymer ?
#
loop_
_entity_poly.entity_id
_entity_poly.type
_entity_poly.pdbx_seq_one_letter_code
_entity_poly.pdbx_strand_id
1 'polypeptide(L)'
;MTSGNYFRDYLLLTEDKLMTKMDHYLDVYHRLLAPWRSQDISFLEIGVWKGGSIKMWQDYFGAASRLTFLDIDPACKTFEVPGIAVEIGDQSDHVFLQNIAATHGPFDIIIDDGGHKMYQQKASFNALWPQLSDGGL
;
A
#
# COMPACT_ATOMS: atom_id res chain seq x y z
N MET A 1 20.16 3.88 -18.28
CA MET A 1 20.23 2.43 -17.94
C MET A 1 19.22 2.13 -16.85
N THR A 2 18.48 1.06 -16.99
CA THR A 2 17.59 0.57 -15.93
C THR A 2 18.41 -0.24 -14.94
N SER A 3 18.11 -0.13 -13.65
CA SER A 3 18.80 -0.90 -12.59
C SER A 3 18.38 -2.37 -12.55
N GLY A 4 17.33 -2.73 -13.30
CA GLY A 4 16.66 -4.03 -13.20
C GLY A 4 15.71 -4.15 -12.01
N ASN A 5 15.67 -3.14 -11.15
CA ASN A 5 14.73 -3.03 -10.03
C ASN A 5 13.67 -2.00 -10.40
N TYR A 6 12.43 -2.45 -10.64
CA TYR A 6 11.32 -1.59 -11.04
C TYR A 6 11.14 -0.37 -10.12
N PHE A 7 11.20 -0.57 -8.81
CA PHE A 7 10.95 0.50 -7.85
C PHE A 7 12.04 1.57 -7.84
N ARG A 8 13.30 1.17 -8.01
CA ARG A 8 14.43 2.12 -8.18
C ARG A 8 14.29 2.90 -9.49
N ASP A 9 13.98 2.19 -10.56
CA ASP A 9 13.82 2.81 -11.88
C ASP A 9 12.61 3.77 -11.88
N TYR A 10 11.51 3.39 -11.23
CA TYR A 10 10.33 4.24 -11.07
C TYR A 10 10.66 5.56 -10.35
N LEU A 11 11.39 5.48 -9.23
CA LEU A 11 11.79 6.69 -8.48
C LEU A 11 12.76 7.59 -9.23
N LEU A 12 13.64 7.01 -10.05
CA LEU A 12 14.58 7.78 -10.86
C LEU A 12 13.92 8.51 -12.04
N LEU A 13 12.85 7.91 -12.58
CA LEU A 13 12.14 8.42 -13.76
C LEU A 13 10.98 9.36 -13.39
N THR A 14 10.53 9.34 -12.15
CA THR A 14 9.45 10.22 -11.68
C THR A 14 10.06 11.53 -11.18
N GLU A 15 9.79 12.62 -11.88
CA GLU A 15 10.26 13.96 -11.49
C GLU A 15 9.55 14.49 -10.23
N ASP A 16 8.38 13.97 -9.92
CA ASP A 16 7.56 14.38 -8.78
C ASP A 16 8.02 13.68 -7.49
N LYS A 17 8.60 14.45 -6.58
CA LYS A 17 8.94 14.01 -5.22
C LYS A 17 7.69 13.86 -4.33
N LEU A 18 6.67 13.18 -4.83
CA LEU A 18 5.41 12.93 -4.12
C LEU A 18 5.44 11.64 -3.30
N MET A 19 6.55 10.93 -3.33
CA MET A 19 6.76 9.69 -2.61
C MET A 19 8.13 9.71 -1.94
N THR A 20 8.18 9.28 -0.69
CA THR A 20 9.43 9.05 0.04
C THR A 20 9.47 7.61 0.52
N LYS A 21 10.41 6.84 0.05
CA LYS A 21 10.66 5.47 0.50
C LYS A 21 12.13 5.34 0.88
N MET A 22 12.42 4.62 1.94
CA MET A 22 13.80 4.29 2.29
C MET A 22 14.42 3.41 1.20
N ASP A 23 15.66 3.71 0.81
CA ASP A 23 16.32 3.07 -0.32
C ASP A 23 16.34 1.54 -0.22
N HIS A 24 16.57 1.00 0.97
CA HIS A 24 16.57 -0.45 1.19
C HIS A 24 15.19 -1.11 1.06
N TYR A 25 14.08 -0.36 1.23
CA TYR A 25 12.74 -0.90 0.99
C TYR A 25 12.54 -1.27 -0.47
N LEU A 26 13.15 -0.55 -1.39
CA LEU A 26 13.02 -0.79 -2.82
C LEU A 26 13.57 -2.16 -3.22
N ASP A 27 14.64 -2.62 -2.58
CA ASP A 27 15.20 -3.95 -2.80
C ASP A 27 14.32 -5.05 -2.18
N VAL A 28 13.75 -4.78 -1.01
CA VAL A 28 12.80 -5.69 -0.36
C VAL A 28 11.56 -5.86 -1.24
N TYR A 29 10.97 -4.75 -1.71
CA TYR A 29 9.82 -4.78 -2.60
C TYR A 29 10.14 -5.53 -3.89
N HIS A 30 11.27 -5.23 -4.53
CA HIS A 30 11.68 -5.91 -5.75
C HIS A 30 11.73 -7.43 -5.58
N ARG A 31 12.33 -7.89 -4.48
CA ARG A 31 12.48 -9.33 -4.19
C ARG A 31 11.16 -10.00 -3.84
N LEU A 32 10.38 -9.39 -2.93
CA LEU A 32 9.18 -10.03 -2.37
C LEU A 32 7.97 -9.88 -3.28
N LEU A 33 7.86 -8.78 -4.04
CA LEU A 33 6.70 -8.51 -4.87
C LEU A 33 6.86 -8.98 -6.32
N ALA A 34 8.05 -9.45 -6.72
CA ALA A 34 8.28 -9.92 -8.09
C ALA A 34 7.24 -10.95 -8.59
N PRO A 35 6.80 -11.94 -7.80
CA PRO A 35 5.79 -12.89 -8.23
C PRO A 35 4.41 -12.27 -8.49
N TRP A 36 4.16 -11.10 -7.91
CA TRP A 36 2.87 -10.40 -7.97
C TRP A 36 2.79 -9.35 -9.08
N ARG A 37 3.91 -9.10 -9.77
CA ARG A 37 3.96 -8.09 -10.83
C ARG A 37 2.97 -8.42 -11.93
N SER A 38 2.17 -7.42 -12.34
CA SER A 38 1.11 -7.55 -13.36
C SER A 38 -0.01 -8.53 -13.02
N GLN A 39 -0.05 -9.02 -11.76
CA GLN A 39 -1.18 -9.83 -11.29
C GLN A 39 -2.29 -8.92 -10.79
N ASP A 40 -3.53 -9.37 -11.00
CA ASP A 40 -4.72 -8.72 -10.40
C ASP A 40 -4.84 -9.18 -8.95
N ILE A 41 -4.70 -8.24 -8.03
CA ILE A 41 -4.64 -8.51 -6.59
C ILE A 41 -5.58 -7.61 -5.79
N SER A 42 -5.80 -7.99 -4.54
CA SER A 42 -6.38 -7.13 -3.51
C SER A 42 -5.25 -6.61 -2.61
N PHE A 43 -5.09 -5.30 -2.56
CA PHE A 43 -3.95 -4.62 -1.96
C PHE A 43 -4.39 -3.60 -0.92
N LEU A 44 -3.65 -3.50 0.18
CA LEU A 44 -3.79 -2.43 1.16
C LEU A 44 -2.45 -1.80 1.47
N GLU A 45 -2.36 -0.47 1.39
CA GLU A 45 -1.25 0.31 1.93
C GLU A 45 -1.75 1.28 3.00
N ILE A 46 -1.10 1.27 4.16
CA ILE A 46 -1.27 2.27 5.20
C ILE A 46 -0.25 3.38 4.97
N GLY A 47 -0.74 4.62 4.86
CA GLY A 47 0.07 5.79 4.54
C GLY A 47 -0.05 6.19 3.06
N VAL A 48 -0.74 7.30 2.80
CA VAL A 48 -0.94 7.86 1.46
C VAL A 48 -0.06 9.07 1.22
N TRP A 49 0.04 9.91 2.23
CA TRP A 49 0.78 11.17 2.19
C TRP A 49 0.40 12.02 0.98
N LYS A 50 1.30 12.22 0.01
CA LYS A 50 1.06 13.01 -1.21
C LYS A 50 0.58 12.17 -2.40
N GLY A 51 0.23 10.90 -2.20
CA GLY A 51 -0.34 10.02 -3.21
C GLY A 51 0.63 9.43 -4.22
N GLY A 52 1.93 9.67 -4.09
CA GLY A 52 2.93 9.22 -5.07
C GLY A 52 3.02 7.69 -5.21
N SER A 53 2.81 6.94 -4.12
CA SER A 53 2.83 5.48 -4.17
C SER A 53 1.61 4.89 -4.90
N ILE A 54 0.50 5.58 -4.93
CA ILE A 54 -0.74 5.09 -5.58
C ILE A 54 -0.47 4.76 -7.05
N LYS A 55 0.11 5.72 -7.79
CA LYS A 55 0.41 5.51 -9.20
C LYS A 55 1.46 4.41 -9.41
N MET A 56 2.45 4.33 -8.55
CA MET A 56 3.46 3.28 -8.60
C MET A 56 2.82 1.89 -8.50
N TRP A 57 1.89 1.71 -7.56
CA TRP A 57 1.19 0.44 -7.39
C TRP A 57 0.22 0.14 -8.54
N GLN A 58 -0.47 1.15 -9.07
CA GLN A 58 -1.30 0.99 -10.26
C GLN A 58 -0.49 0.50 -11.47
N ASP A 59 0.71 1.03 -11.66
CA ASP A 59 1.59 0.65 -12.76
C ASP A 59 2.25 -0.72 -12.53
N TYR A 60 2.40 -1.14 -11.27
CA TYR A 60 3.08 -2.38 -10.91
C TYR A 60 2.17 -3.61 -10.98
N PHE A 61 0.95 -3.51 -10.47
CA PHE A 61 -0.01 -4.61 -10.42
C PHE A 61 -0.91 -4.66 -11.66
N GLY A 62 -1.68 -5.72 -11.81
CA GLY A 62 -2.62 -5.87 -12.91
C GLY A 62 -3.74 -4.83 -12.90
N ALA A 63 -4.26 -4.52 -14.08
CA ALA A 63 -5.23 -3.43 -14.26
C ALA A 63 -6.58 -3.65 -13.55
N ALA A 64 -6.93 -4.89 -13.21
CA ALA A 64 -8.14 -5.22 -12.46
C ALA A 64 -7.89 -5.36 -10.94
N SER A 65 -6.69 -4.99 -10.46
CA SER A 65 -6.38 -4.97 -9.02
C SER A 65 -7.29 -4.01 -8.27
N ARG A 66 -7.67 -4.41 -7.06
CA ARG A 66 -8.36 -3.54 -6.10
C ARG A 66 -7.34 -2.97 -5.14
N LEU A 67 -7.09 -1.68 -5.26
CA LEU A 67 -6.10 -0.99 -4.45
C LEU A 67 -6.81 -0.16 -3.38
N THR A 68 -6.53 -0.47 -2.12
CA THR A 68 -7.06 0.24 -0.95
C THR A 68 -5.94 0.94 -0.23
N PHE A 69 -6.18 2.17 0.14
CA PHE A 69 -5.23 3.01 0.87
C PHE A 69 -5.87 3.57 2.12
N LEU A 70 -5.07 3.78 3.15
CA LEU A 70 -5.52 4.31 4.42
C LEU A 70 -4.60 5.45 4.85
N ASP A 71 -5.18 6.57 5.27
CA ASP A 71 -4.45 7.67 5.88
C ASP A 71 -5.28 8.35 6.97
N ILE A 72 -4.62 9.00 7.93
CA ILE A 72 -5.28 9.79 8.95
C ILE A 72 -5.68 11.19 8.44
N ASP A 73 -5.00 11.69 7.41
CA ASP A 73 -5.26 13.00 6.84
C ASP A 73 -6.47 12.96 5.91
N PRO A 74 -7.57 13.68 6.22
CA PRO A 74 -8.75 13.71 5.37
C PRO A 74 -8.48 14.28 3.97
N ALA A 75 -7.44 15.07 3.76
CA ALA A 75 -7.05 15.55 2.44
C ALA A 75 -6.69 14.42 1.46
N CYS A 76 -6.24 13.28 1.97
CA CYS A 76 -5.94 12.10 1.14
C CYS A 76 -7.16 11.50 0.44
N LYS A 77 -8.38 11.80 0.89
CA LYS A 77 -9.61 11.34 0.23
C LYS A 77 -9.72 11.82 -1.22
N THR A 78 -9.06 12.91 -1.57
CA THR A 78 -9.03 13.44 -2.95
C THR A 78 -8.38 12.50 -3.97
N PHE A 79 -7.60 11.53 -3.52
CA PHE A 79 -6.95 10.53 -4.39
C PHE A 79 -7.87 9.36 -4.76
N GLU A 80 -9.06 9.27 -4.17
CA GLU A 80 -10.02 8.22 -4.49
C GLU A 80 -10.56 8.37 -5.92
N VAL A 81 -10.48 7.29 -6.68
CA VAL A 81 -11.00 7.18 -8.03
C VAL A 81 -11.49 5.74 -8.27
N PRO A 82 -12.24 5.44 -9.33
CA PRO A 82 -12.63 4.07 -9.63
C PRO A 82 -11.43 3.11 -9.65
N GLY A 83 -11.53 2.02 -8.88
CA GLY A 83 -10.44 1.05 -8.68
C GLY A 83 -9.46 1.39 -7.56
N ILE A 84 -9.52 2.60 -7.00
CA ILE A 84 -8.70 3.07 -5.87
C ILE A 84 -9.60 3.56 -4.75
N ALA A 85 -9.66 2.83 -3.66
CA ALA A 85 -10.34 3.26 -2.44
C ALA A 85 -9.36 3.96 -1.50
N VAL A 86 -9.79 5.06 -0.89
CA VAL A 86 -9.01 5.77 0.15
C VAL A 86 -9.88 5.90 1.39
N GLU A 87 -9.48 5.23 2.46
CA GLU A 87 -10.17 5.26 3.74
C GLU A 87 -9.46 6.18 4.73
N ILE A 88 -10.21 7.04 5.38
CA ILE A 88 -9.66 8.03 6.30
C ILE A 88 -9.92 7.61 7.74
N GLY A 89 -8.83 7.41 8.50
CA GLY A 89 -8.90 7.04 9.91
C GLY A 89 -7.55 6.70 10.50
N ASP A 90 -7.56 6.36 11.79
CA ASP A 90 -6.35 6.04 12.56
C ASP A 90 -6.02 4.54 12.42
N GLN A 91 -4.80 4.24 12.00
CA GLN A 91 -4.30 2.85 11.91
C GLN A 91 -4.21 2.13 13.27
N SER A 92 -4.30 2.84 14.37
CA SER A 92 -4.38 2.24 15.71
C SER A 92 -5.81 1.91 16.17
N ASP A 93 -6.82 2.34 15.41
CA ASP A 93 -8.23 2.00 15.69
C ASP A 93 -8.59 0.63 15.13
N HIS A 94 -8.70 -0.34 16.03
CA HIS A 94 -8.99 -1.74 15.68
C HIS A 94 -10.35 -1.91 14.98
N VAL A 95 -11.38 -1.19 15.44
CA VAL A 95 -12.71 -1.27 14.83
C VAL A 95 -12.71 -0.71 13.42
N PHE A 96 -12.02 0.40 13.22
CA PHE A 96 -11.85 1.00 11.90
C PHE A 96 -11.14 0.04 10.94
N LEU A 97 -10.04 -0.58 11.36
CA LEU A 97 -9.31 -1.56 10.54
C LEU A 97 -10.14 -2.82 10.22
N GLN A 98 -10.94 -3.29 11.17
CA GLN A 98 -11.86 -4.40 10.90
C GLN A 98 -12.93 -4.03 9.87
N ASN A 99 -13.46 -2.82 9.90
CA ASN A 99 -14.42 -2.34 8.91
C ASN A 99 -13.79 -2.24 7.52
N ILE A 100 -12.55 -1.79 7.42
CA ILE A 100 -11.80 -1.78 6.15
C ILE A 100 -11.65 -3.19 5.61
N ALA A 101 -11.24 -4.12 6.44
CA ALA A 101 -11.08 -5.52 6.04
C ALA A 101 -12.40 -6.16 5.61
N ALA A 102 -13.51 -5.87 6.30
CA ALA A 102 -14.83 -6.35 5.93
C ALA A 102 -15.33 -5.79 4.59
N THR A 103 -14.94 -4.55 4.26
CA THR A 103 -15.37 -3.86 3.04
C THR A 103 -14.51 -4.22 1.83
N HIS A 104 -13.19 -4.29 2.02
CA HIS A 104 -12.21 -4.36 0.92
C HIS A 104 -11.40 -5.66 0.89
N GLY A 105 -11.35 -6.39 2.01
CA GLY A 105 -10.57 -7.62 2.12
C GLY A 105 -11.27 -8.87 1.53
N PRO A 106 -10.67 -10.06 1.67
CA PRO A 106 -9.32 -10.26 2.16
C PRO A 106 -8.26 -9.64 1.24
N PHE A 107 -7.04 -9.44 1.75
CA PHE A 107 -5.95 -8.81 1.00
C PHE A 107 -4.87 -9.83 0.63
N ASP A 108 -4.32 -9.72 -0.56
CA ASP A 108 -3.17 -10.50 -0.99
C ASP A 108 -1.85 -9.90 -0.51
N ILE A 109 -1.79 -8.56 -0.43
CA ILE A 109 -0.63 -7.82 0.06
C ILE A 109 -1.10 -6.68 0.97
N ILE A 110 -0.43 -6.54 2.12
CA ILE A 110 -0.61 -5.42 3.04
C ILE A 110 0.75 -4.78 3.30
N ILE A 111 0.85 -3.46 3.10
CA ILE A 111 2.05 -2.68 3.39
C ILE A 111 1.71 -1.63 4.45
N ASP A 112 2.44 -1.64 5.56
CA ASP A 112 2.36 -0.59 6.58
C ASP A 112 3.53 0.39 6.40
N ASP A 113 3.23 1.53 5.79
CA ASP A 113 4.12 2.67 5.61
C ASP A 113 3.48 3.95 6.19
N GLY A 114 2.69 3.79 7.22
CA GLY A 114 1.96 4.86 7.91
C GLY A 114 2.71 5.45 9.09
N GLY A 115 2.11 5.42 10.26
CA GLY A 115 2.75 5.88 11.49
C GLY A 115 3.86 4.95 11.96
N HIS A 116 4.99 5.53 12.36
CA HIS A 116 6.19 4.76 12.74
C HIS A 116 6.31 4.50 14.25
N LYS A 117 5.24 4.78 15.02
CA LYS A 117 5.21 4.46 16.45
C LYS A 117 4.88 2.98 16.66
N MET A 118 5.57 2.35 17.60
CA MET A 118 5.42 0.92 17.89
C MET A 118 3.95 0.50 18.12
N TYR A 119 3.18 1.30 18.85
CA TYR A 119 1.78 0.96 19.11
C TYR A 119 0.91 0.98 17.86
N GLN A 120 1.20 1.87 16.91
CA GLN A 120 0.50 1.95 15.62
C GLN A 120 0.78 0.72 14.77
N GLN A 121 2.05 0.37 14.58
CA GLN A 121 2.46 -0.81 13.81
C GLN A 121 1.93 -2.10 14.44
N LYS A 122 1.97 -2.20 15.77
CA LYS A 122 1.42 -3.36 16.49
C LYS A 122 -0.10 -3.48 16.33
N ALA A 123 -0.81 -2.36 16.39
CA ALA A 123 -2.27 -2.34 16.22
C ALA A 123 -2.67 -2.75 14.80
N SER A 124 -2.05 -2.17 13.78
CA SER A 124 -2.32 -2.52 12.38
C SER A 124 -1.96 -3.98 12.09
N PHE A 125 -0.81 -4.46 12.55
CA PHE A 125 -0.42 -5.86 12.37
C PHE A 125 -1.44 -6.83 13.00
N ASN A 126 -1.82 -6.61 14.26
CA ASN A 126 -2.74 -7.50 14.97
C ASN A 126 -4.15 -7.53 14.33
N ALA A 127 -4.60 -6.39 13.81
CA ALA A 127 -5.92 -6.28 13.19
C ALA A 127 -5.96 -6.86 11.77
N LEU A 128 -4.89 -6.67 10.99
CA LEU A 128 -4.88 -6.94 9.56
C LEU A 128 -4.21 -8.26 9.18
N TRP A 129 -3.30 -8.79 10.00
CA TRP A 129 -2.68 -10.09 9.73
C TRP A 129 -3.70 -11.21 9.49
N PRO A 130 -4.79 -11.33 10.29
CA PRO A 130 -5.82 -12.35 10.03
C PRO A 130 -6.62 -12.14 8.73
N GLN A 131 -6.44 -10.99 8.08
CA GLN A 131 -7.17 -10.61 6.86
C GLN A 131 -6.36 -10.83 5.58
N LEU A 132 -5.15 -11.40 5.71
CA LEU A 132 -4.38 -11.83 4.57
C LEU A 132 -4.98 -13.09 3.96
N SER A 133 -5.00 -13.13 2.62
CA SER A 133 -5.29 -14.35 1.86
C SER A 133 -4.21 -15.41 2.10
N ASP A 134 -4.54 -16.68 1.88
CA ASP A 134 -3.56 -17.77 1.94
C ASP A 134 -2.41 -17.50 0.96
N GLY A 135 -1.19 -17.51 1.48
CA GLY A 135 0.01 -17.18 0.70
C GLY A 135 0.23 -15.68 0.47
N GLY A 136 -0.58 -14.82 1.10
CA GLY A 136 -0.42 -13.35 1.06
C GLY A 136 0.83 -12.86 1.79
N LEU A 137 1.17 -11.59 1.59
CA LEU A 137 2.39 -10.92 2.07
C LEU A 137 2.07 -9.66 2.87
#